data_a92352f83c555cd0bfef67236534bbf0
#
_entry.id   a92352f83c555cd0bfef67236534bbf0
#
_cell.length_a   1.000
_cell.length_b   1.000
_cell.length_c   1.000
_cell.angle_alpha   90.00
_cell.angle_beta   90.00
_cell.angle_gamma   90.00
#
_symmetry.space_group_name_H-M   'P 1'
#
loop_
_entity.id
_entity.type
_entity.pdbx_description
1 polymer ?
#
loop_
_entity_poly.entity_id
_entity_poly.type
_entity_poly.pdbx_seq_one_letter_code
_entity_poly.pdbx_strand_id
1 'polypeptide(L)'
;MSRAFGIDISKYQSSQDGSKKMDFTAVQNHTEEVTFIAARAGISWGYTDPMFRYYWDEMKRIKVMRIAYHVLYFGESALAQMDSLFKMLDGRANFAHDRLALDLEVAGINTRSRITATTQKCLDICKARTGFFPIVYSRADWVNSYLSVSNLPTLDWWLATYRKPLLSPFYTQEHDGPPYLPKGVSTYLIHQTGDKCKSIGGVSHYMDYDRWNGEKADVLRYFGNPTGDVLPPENKVLFTAKCIVSALYKRSGPGPTFKVVGHLNLGDIVSVYEVKDGWYRVDPTAQLWCSGKSTYLQRLGDTPPTEKVLFKAQCIVKALFKREGPGRNWKIIGNLIKDDVVSVYEVKDDWYRIESGQDVWCSGSSQYMRKI
;
A
#
# COMPACT_ATOMS: atom_id res chain seq x y z
N MET A 1 -7.48 15.07 -5.01
CA MET A 1 -6.56 14.55 -6.03
C MET A 1 -7.28 13.46 -6.79
N SER A 2 -7.07 13.39 -8.10
CA SER A 2 -7.73 12.42 -8.97
C SER A 2 -7.00 11.09 -8.87
N ARG A 3 -7.72 10.01 -8.56
CA ARG A 3 -7.18 8.64 -8.61
C ARG A 3 -6.75 8.30 -10.03
N ALA A 4 -5.60 7.64 -10.21
CA ALA A 4 -5.13 7.25 -11.54
C ALA A 4 -6.14 6.35 -12.23
N PHE A 5 -6.36 6.62 -13.53
CA PHE A 5 -7.33 5.93 -14.37
C PHE A 5 -6.73 4.75 -15.08
N GLY A 6 -7.47 3.65 -15.13
CA GLY A 6 -7.18 2.45 -15.88
C GLY A 6 -8.42 1.84 -16.49
N ILE A 7 -8.21 0.83 -17.30
CA ILE A 7 -9.27 0.01 -17.91
C ILE A 7 -8.89 -1.47 -17.86
N ASP A 8 -9.88 -2.35 -17.88
CA ASP A 8 -9.60 -3.75 -18.15
C ASP A 8 -10.30 -4.21 -19.43
N ILE A 9 -9.64 -5.13 -20.13
CA ILE A 9 -10.00 -5.53 -21.48
C ILE A 9 -9.85 -7.05 -21.69
N SER A 10 -10.66 -7.55 -22.60
CA SER A 10 -10.62 -8.91 -23.06
C SER A 10 -11.00 -8.96 -24.56
N LYS A 11 -11.11 -10.14 -25.13
CA LYS A 11 -11.53 -10.29 -26.54
C LYS A 11 -12.76 -9.44 -26.92
N TYR A 12 -13.60 -9.09 -25.96
CA TYR A 12 -14.85 -8.37 -26.21
C TYR A 12 -14.66 -6.90 -26.64
N GLN A 13 -13.48 -6.33 -26.45
CA GLN A 13 -13.14 -5.00 -26.95
C GLN A 13 -12.72 -5.01 -28.43
N SER A 14 -12.59 -6.20 -29.03
CA SER A 14 -12.43 -6.43 -30.48
C SER A 14 -13.63 -7.20 -31.04
N SER A 15 -13.80 -7.23 -32.34
CA SER A 15 -14.88 -8.04 -32.96
C SER A 15 -14.64 -9.54 -32.73
N GLN A 16 -15.72 -10.32 -32.66
CA GLN A 16 -15.64 -11.77 -32.39
C GLN A 16 -14.79 -12.53 -33.41
N ASP A 17 -14.83 -12.10 -34.68
CA ASP A 17 -14.07 -12.67 -35.80
C ASP A 17 -12.64 -12.09 -35.90
N GLY A 18 -12.27 -11.13 -35.02
CA GLY A 18 -10.97 -10.46 -35.01
C GLY A 18 -10.75 -9.48 -36.18
N SER A 19 -11.76 -9.24 -37.03
CA SER A 19 -11.67 -8.34 -38.18
C SER A 19 -11.49 -6.86 -37.77
N LYS A 20 -12.08 -6.47 -36.63
CA LYS A 20 -11.91 -5.15 -36.03
C LYS A 20 -11.24 -5.30 -34.68
N LYS A 21 -10.05 -4.75 -34.57
CA LYS A 21 -9.29 -4.74 -33.32
C LYS A 21 -9.56 -3.45 -32.57
N MET A 22 -9.41 -3.49 -31.25
CA MET A 22 -9.44 -2.30 -30.42
C MET A 22 -8.35 -1.30 -30.85
N ASP A 23 -8.70 -0.02 -30.93
CA ASP A 23 -7.79 1.05 -31.31
C ASP A 23 -7.07 1.64 -30.08
N PHE A 24 -5.82 1.29 -29.91
CA PHE A 24 -4.97 1.82 -28.84
C PHE A 24 -4.48 3.25 -29.08
N THR A 25 -4.62 3.77 -30.29
CA THR A 25 -4.37 5.19 -30.53
C THR A 25 -5.46 6.06 -29.89
N ALA A 26 -6.72 5.58 -29.92
CA ALA A 26 -7.80 6.23 -29.20
C ALA A 26 -7.61 6.18 -27.67
N VAL A 27 -7.05 5.08 -27.13
CA VAL A 27 -6.69 4.97 -25.72
C VAL A 27 -5.59 5.98 -25.35
N GLN A 28 -4.52 6.06 -26.16
CA GLN A 28 -3.40 6.97 -25.93
C GLN A 28 -3.81 8.44 -25.96
N ASN A 29 -4.80 8.78 -26.80
CA ASN A 29 -5.28 10.15 -27.00
C ASN A 29 -6.54 10.47 -26.18
N HIS A 30 -6.94 9.58 -25.25
CA HIS A 30 -8.10 9.84 -24.41
C HIS A 30 -7.91 11.06 -23.53
N THR A 31 -8.98 11.82 -23.30
CA THR A 31 -8.93 13.09 -22.55
C THR A 31 -8.48 12.90 -21.11
N GLU A 32 -8.82 11.79 -20.50
CA GLU A 32 -8.27 11.36 -19.22
C GLU A 32 -7.18 10.30 -19.47
N GLU A 33 -5.99 10.53 -18.95
CA GLU A 33 -4.84 9.64 -19.19
C GLU A 33 -5.11 8.24 -18.65
N VAL A 34 -5.08 7.24 -19.53
CA VAL A 34 -5.10 5.81 -19.12
C VAL A 34 -3.69 5.42 -18.68
N THR A 35 -3.51 5.24 -17.36
CA THR A 35 -2.20 5.00 -16.76
C THR A 35 -1.83 3.51 -16.76
N PHE A 36 -2.82 2.62 -16.61
CA PHE A 36 -2.63 1.18 -16.61
C PHE A 36 -3.77 0.47 -17.32
N ILE A 37 -3.47 -0.72 -17.85
CA ILE A 37 -4.46 -1.58 -18.51
C ILE A 37 -4.26 -3.01 -18.02
N ALA A 38 -5.36 -3.67 -17.62
CA ALA A 38 -5.39 -5.10 -17.37
C ALA A 38 -5.96 -5.83 -18.59
N ALA A 39 -5.23 -6.81 -19.12
CA ALA A 39 -5.68 -7.62 -20.26
C ALA A 39 -5.86 -9.09 -19.88
N ARG A 40 -6.98 -9.70 -20.27
CA ARG A 40 -7.23 -11.12 -20.00
C ARG A 40 -6.28 -12.00 -20.79
N ALA A 41 -5.48 -12.79 -20.08
CA ALA A 41 -4.61 -13.79 -20.71
C ALA A 41 -5.39 -15.09 -21.02
N GLY A 42 -6.33 -15.47 -20.15
CA GLY A 42 -7.11 -16.68 -20.34
C GLY A 42 -8.08 -16.98 -19.21
N ILE A 43 -8.72 -18.13 -19.30
CA ILE A 43 -9.65 -18.67 -18.32
C ILE A 43 -9.26 -20.12 -18.05
N SER A 44 -9.02 -20.50 -16.81
CA SER A 44 -8.61 -21.85 -16.44
C SER A 44 -7.37 -22.30 -17.26
N TRP A 45 -7.20 -23.58 -17.52
CA TRP A 45 -6.08 -24.09 -18.34
C TRP A 45 -6.42 -24.23 -19.83
N GLY A 46 -7.70 -24.29 -20.17
CA GLY A 46 -8.18 -24.69 -21.51
C GLY A 46 -8.53 -23.53 -22.44
N TYR A 47 -8.56 -22.29 -21.93
CA TYR A 47 -8.93 -21.14 -22.75
C TYR A 47 -7.88 -20.04 -22.68
N THR A 48 -7.33 -19.67 -23.83
CA THR A 48 -6.47 -18.50 -23.98
C THR A 48 -7.26 -17.39 -24.70
N ASP A 49 -7.12 -16.15 -24.24
CA ASP A 49 -7.81 -15.03 -24.89
C ASP A 49 -7.14 -14.73 -26.24
N PRO A 50 -7.88 -14.83 -27.37
CA PRO A 50 -7.31 -14.71 -28.70
C PRO A 50 -6.72 -13.32 -28.99
N MET A 51 -7.16 -12.28 -28.25
CA MET A 51 -6.71 -10.92 -28.44
C MET A 51 -5.56 -10.52 -27.51
N PHE A 52 -5.24 -11.35 -26.50
CA PHE A 52 -4.25 -11.01 -25.48
C PHE A 52 -2.91 -10.55 -26.05
N ARG A 53 -2.36 -11.32 -27.01
CA ARG A 53 -1.04 -11.00 -27.58
C ARG A 53 -1.04 -9.64 -28.28
N TYR A 54 -2.08 -9.38 -29.06
CA TYR A 54 -2.24 -8.08 -29.72
C TYR A 54 -2.35 -6.95 -28.68
N TYR A 55 -3.18 -7.11 -27.67
CA TYR A 55 -3.33 -6.12 -26.60
C TYR A 55 -2.04 -5.89 -25.86
N TRP A 56 -1.33 -6.97 -25.51
CA TRP A 56 -0.08 -6.88 -24.75
C TRP A 56 1.01 -6.13 -25.49
N ASP A 57 1.12 -6.32 -26.81
CA ASP A 57 2.07 -5.61 -27.65
C ASP A 57 1.67 -4.13 -27.84
N GLU A 58 0.39 -3.84 -28.02
CA GLU A 58 -0.12 -2.47 -28.13
C GLU A 58 0.00 -1.68 -26.83
N MET A 59 -0.30 -2.29 -25.68
CA MET A 59 -0.08 -1.67 -24.36
C MET A 59 1.39 -1.28 -24.17
N LYS A 60 2.33 -2.12 -24.65
CA LYS A 60 3.76 -1.79 -24.67
C LYS A 60 4.06 -0.61 -25.61
N ARG A 61 3.46 -0.59 -26.80
CA ARG A 61 3.65 0.48 -27.79
C ARG A 61 3.22 1.83 -27.23
N ILE A 62 2.07 1.90 -26.58
CA ILE A 62 1.56 3.15 -25.98
C ILE A 62 2.12 3.45 -24.58
N LYS A 63 3.02 2.59 -24.05
CA LYS A 63 3.74 2.75 -22.78
C LYS A 63 2.86 2.86 -21.53
N VAL A 64 1.70 2.19 -21.50
CA VAL A 64 0.90 2.07 -20.28
C VAL A 64 1.43 0.95 -19.38
N MET A 65 1.14 1.03 -18.07
CA MET A 65 1.45 -0.04 -17.12
C MET A 65 0.56 -1.25 -17.41
N ARG A 66 1.14 -2.47 -17.42
CA ARG A 66 0.48 -3.67 -17.92
C ARG A 66 0.20 -4.68 -16.81
N ILE A 67 -1.03 -5.16 -16.77
CA ILE A 67 -1.46 -6.27 -15.91
C ILE A 67 -1.99 -7.38 -16.80
N ALA A 68 -1.51 -8.61 -16.66
CA ALA A 68 -2.12 -9.78 -17.29
C ALA A 68 -3.03 -10.44 -16.26
N TYR A 69 -4.34 -10.53 -16.55
CA TYR A 69 -5.24 -11.22 -15.63
C TYR A 69 -5.72 -12.57 -16.16
N HIS A 70 -6.00 -13.49 -15.24
CA HIS A 70 -6.39 -14.85 -15.53
C HIS A 70 -7.55 -15.28 -14.64
N VAL A 71 -8.64 -15.74 -15.22
CA VAL A 71 -9.84 -16.21 -14.51
C VAL A 71 -9.60 -17.61 -13.97
N LEU A 72 -9.77 -17.80 -12.65
CA LEU A 72 -9.55 -19.09 -12.00
C LEU A 72 -10.80 -19.95 -11.93
N TYR A 73 -10.62 -21.25 -12.18
CA TYR A 73 -11.60 -22.30 -11.93
C TYR A 73 -11.09 -23.23 -10.83
N PHE A 74 -11.80 -23.28 -9.71
CA PHE A 74 -11.33 -23.95 -8.49
C PHE A 74 -11.47 -25.48 -8.50
N GLY A 75 -12.16 -26.02 -9.49
CA GLY A 75 -12.22 -27.45 -9.75
C GLY A 75 -11.00 -27.99 -10.47
N GLU A 76 -10.18 -27.10 -11.04
CA GLU A 76 -9.10 -27.44 -11.94
C GLU A 76 -7.73 -27.39 -11.27
N SER A 77 -6.71 -27.94 -11.94
CA SER A 77 -5.34 -27.92 -11.46
C SER A 77 -4.77 -26.50 -11.43
N ALA A 78 -4.31 -26.06 -10.25
CA ALA A 78 -3.65 -24.76 -10.10
C ALA A 78 -2.40 -24.66 -11.01
N LEU A 79 -1.59 -25.72 -11.08
CA LEU A 79 -0.40 -25.75 -11.92
C LEU A 79 -0.75 -25.58 -13.39
N ALA A 80 -1.74 -26.34 -13.91
CA ALA A 80 -2.13 -26.26 -15.32
C ALA A 80 -2.68 -24.88 -15.69
N GLN A 81 -3.45 -24.22 -14.79
CA GLN A 81 -3.94 -22.87 -14.99
C GLN A 81 -2.80 -21.85 -15.06
N MET A 82 -1.85 -21.94 -14.13
CA MET A 82 -0.69 -21.03 -14.12
C MET A 82 0.24 -21.29 -15.32
N ASP A 83 0.44 -22.55 -15.73
CA ASP A 83 1.20 -22.86 -16.93
C ASP A 83 0.55 -22.26 -18.19
N SER A 84 -0.78 -22.28 -18.27
CA SER A 84 -1.53 -21.61 -19.36
C SER A 84 -1.29 -20.09 -19.36
N LEU A 85 -1.38 -19.44 -18.19
CA LEU A 85 -1.09 -18.01 -18.04
C LEU A 85 0.34 -17.68 -18.48
N PHE A 86 1.33 -18.38 -17.93
CA PHE A 86 2.74 -18.08 -18.20
C PHE A 86 3.13 -18.37 -19.66
N LYS A 87 2.50 -19.36 -20.31
CA LYS A 87 2.67 -19.62 -21.75
C LYS A 87 2.22 -18.43 -22.62
N MET A 88 1.20 -17.69 -22.20
CA MET A 88 0.76 -16.48 -22.91
C MET A 88 1.74 -15.33 -22.77
N LEU A 89 2.51 -15.32 -21.69
CA LEU A 89 3.48 -14.27 -21.32
C LEU A 89 4.92 -14.59 -21.76
N ASP A 90 5.17 -15.80 -22.25
CA ASP A 90 6.50 -16.28 -22.61
C ASP A 90 7.18 -15.36 -23.64
N GLY A 91 8.40 -14.90 -23.30
CA GLY A 91 9.16 -13.93 -24.10
C GLY A 91 8.54 -12.54 -24.26
N ARG A 92 7.41 -12.24 -23.60
CA ARG A 92 6.65 -10.99 -23.74
C ARG A 92 6.59 -10.14 -22.48
N ALA A 93 6.62 -10.76 -21.31
CA ALA A 93 6.54 -10.06 -20.04
C ALA A 93 7.93 -9.76 -19.46
N ASN A 94 8.03 -8.60 -18.84
CA ASN A 94 9.15 -8.21 -17.98
C ASN A 94 8.61 -7.95 -16.57
N PHE A 95 8.74 -8.92 -15.67
CA PHE A 95 8.19 -8.82 -14.33
C PHE A 95 8.87 -7.79 -13.42
N ALA A 96 9.94 -7.12 -13.87
CA ALA A 96 10.38 -5.89 -13.23
C ALA A 96 9.32 -4.77 -13.33
N HIS A 97 8.53 -4.78 -14.44
CA HIS A 97 7.60 -3.71 -14.79
C HIS A 97 6.19 -4.20 -15.17
N ASP A 98 5.94 -5.49 -15.25
CA ASP A 98 4.63 -6.05 -15.53
C ASP A 98 4.07 -6.73 -14.28
N ARG A 99 2.75 -6.80 -14.18
CA ARG A 99 2.06 -7.46 -13.05
C ARG A 99 1.07 -8.50 -13.53
N LEU A 100 0.76 -9.41 -12.61
CA LEU A 100 -0.27 -10.43 -12.80
C LEU A 100 -1.48 -10.13 -11.93
N ALA A 101 -2.66 -10.54 -12.39
CA ALA A 101 -3.84 -10.59 -11.55
C ALA A 101 -4.54 -11.95 -11.68
N LEU A 102 -5.09 -12.44 -10.58
CA LEU A 102 -5.94 -13.62 -10.53
C LEU A 102 -7.38 -13.18 -10.27
N ASP A 103 -8.27 -13.56 -11.17
CA ASP A 103 -9.68 -13.21 -11.14
C ASP A 103 -10.47 -14.34 -10.48
N LEU A 104 -11.07 -14.03 -9.33
CA LEU A 104 -11.79 -14.94 -8.46
C LEU A 104 -13.28 -14.55 -8.42
N GLU A 105 -14.07 -15.07 -9.38
CA GLU A 105 -15.51 -14.79 -9.43
C GLU A 105 -16.38 -16.02 -9.74
N VAL A 106 -15.78 -17.13 -10.16
CA VAL A 106 -16.50 -18.35 -10.57
C VAL A 106 -16.34 -19.45 -9.52
N ALA A 107 -17.16 -19.42 -8.45
CA ALA A 107 -17.10 -20.43 -7.39
C ALA A 107 -17.49 -21.83 -7.86
N GLY A 108 -18.46 -21.95 -8.79
CA GLY A 108 -19.03 -23.23 -9.21
C GLY A 108 -19.60 -24.01 -8.01
N ILE A 109 -19.42 -25.33 -8.02
CA ILE A 109 -19.84 -26.23 -6.92
C ILE A 109 -18.74 -26.43 -5.85
N ASN A 110 -17.68 -25.62 -5.87
CA ASN A 110 -16.52 -25.81 -5.00
C ASN A 110 -16.77 -25.27 -3.59
N THR A 111 -16.25 -25.98 -2.60
CA THR A 111 -16.29 -25.53 -1.22
C THR A 111 -15.32 -24.38 -0.98
N ARG A 112 -15.58 -23.55 0.05
CA ARG A 112 -14.68 -22.47 0.48
C ARG A 112 -13.25 -22.97 0.72
N SER A 113 -13.08 -24.13 1.36
CA SER A 113 -11.77 -24.72 1.63
C SER A 113 -11.02 -25.02 0.32
N ARG A 114 -11.70 -25.64 -0.67
CA ARG A 114 -11.11 -25.94 -1.97
C ARG A 114 -10.73 -24.67 -2.73
N ILE A 115 -11.61 -23.68 -2.75
CA ILE A 115 -11.38 -22.38 -3.37
C ILE A 115 -10.13 -21.72 -2.76
N THR A 116 -10.08 -21.64 -1.42
CA THR A 116 -8.93 -21.05 -0.71
C THR A 116 -7.63 -21.80 -1.00
N ALA A 117 -7.65 -23.14 -0.94
CA ALA A 117 -6.47 -23.95 -1.23
C ALA A 117 -5.97 -23.84 -2.67
N THR A 118 -6.89 -23.78 -3.65
CA THR A 118 -6.51 -23.57 -5.06
C THR A 118 -5.95 -22.18 -5.29
N THR A 119 -6.58 -21.15 -4.69
CA THR A 119 -6.07 -19.77 -4.72
C THR A 119 -4.65 -19.71 -4.16
N GLN A 120 -4.41 -20.27 -2.96
CA GLN A 120 -3.08 -20.28 -2.34
C GLN A 120 -2.03 -20.91 -3.27
N LYS A 121 -2.34 -22.05 -3.87
CA LYS A 121 -1.41 -22.72 -4.81
C LYS A 121 -1.09 -21.85 -6.03
N CYS A 122 -2.10 -21.18 -6.60
CA CYS A 122 -1.88 -20.26 -7.74
C CYS A 122 -1.00 -19.06 -7.31
N LEU A 123 -1.25 -18.48 -6.13
CA LEU A 123 -0.44 -17.40 -5.55
C LEU A 123 1.02 -17.82 -5.39
N ASP A 124 1.26 -19.01 -4.82
CA ASP A 124 2.61 -19.54 -4.58
C ASP A 124 3.37 -19.78 -5.89
N ILE A 125 2.70 -20.34 -6.90
CA ILE A 125 3.30 -20.56 -8.24
C ILE A 125 3.67 -19.21 -8.87
N CYS A 126 2.77 -18.23 -8.84
CA CYS A 126 3.04 -16.89 -9.36
C CYS A 126 4.24 -16.26 -8.65
N LYS A 127 4.25 -16.28 -7.31
CA LYS A 127 5.36 -15.72 -6.52
C LYS A 127 6.69 -16.42 -6.81
N ALA A 128 6.69 -17.72 -6.93
CA ALA A 128 7.90 -18.49 -7.26
C ALA A 128 8.48 -18.12 -8.64
N ARG A 129 7.62 -17.81 -9.61
CA ARG A 129 8.02 -17.49 -10.99
C ARG A 129 8.32 -16.01 -11.25
N THR A 130 7.76 -15.10 -10.44
CA THR A 130 7.87 -13.66 -10.67
C THR A 130 8.54 -12.88 -9.54
N GLY A 131 8.63 -13.48 -8.36
CA GLY A 131 9.15 -12.83 -7.14
C GLY A 131 8.08 -12.11 -6.30
N PHE A 132 6.83 -11.95 -6.78
CA PHE A 132 5.75 -11.29 -6.05
C PHE A 132 4.42 -12.06 -6.14
N PHE A 133 3.51 -11.80 -5.20
CA PHE A 133 2.14 -12.28 -5.30
C PHE A 133 1.38 -11.49 -6.37
N PRO A 134 0.52 -12.14 -7.17
CA PRO A 134 -0.35 -11.43 -8.11
C PRO A 134 -1.41 -10.61 -7.35
N ILE A 135 -1.92 -9.57 -8.00
CA ILE A 135 -3.11 -8.85 -7.59
C ILE A 135 -4.30 -9.83 -7.58
N VAL A 136 -5.23 -9.69 -6.65
CA VAL A 136 -6.42 -10.54 -6.59
C VAL A 136 -7.65 -9.71 -6.91
N TYR A 137 -8.28 -10.00 -8.06
CA TYR A 137 -9.56 -9.41 -8.43
C TYR A 137 -10.72 -10.22 -7.87
N SER A 138 -11.71 -9.55 -7.32
CA SER A 138 -12.99 -10.13 -6.93
C SER A 138 -13.99 -9.04 -6.49
N ARG A 139 -15.13 -9.48 -5.96
CA ARG A 139 -16.12 -8.64 -5.25
C ARG A 139 -16.16 -9.00 -3.77
N ALA A 140 -16.42 -8.01 -2.93
CA ALA A 140 -16.43 -8.20 -1.48
C ALA A 140 -17.42 -9.27 -1.01
N ASP A 141 -18.62 -9.32 -1.59
CA ASP A 141 -19.65 -10.31 -1.29
C ASP A 141 -19.21 -11.72 -1.69
N TRP A 142 -18.56 -11.88 -2.86
CA TRP A 142 -18.03 -13.14 -3.32
C TRP A 142 -16.91 -13.62 -2.37
N VAL A 143 -15.95 -12.78 -2.05
CA VAL A 143 -14.86 -13.11 -1.10
C VAL A 143 -15.42 -13.52 0.25
N ASN A 144 -16.37 -12.77 0.79
CA ASN A 144 -17.02 -13.09 2.06
C ASN A 144 -17.75 -14.45 2.04
N SER A 145 -18.27 -14.84 0.89
CA SER A 145 -19.01 -16.09 0.74
C SER A 145 -18.11 -17.30 0.50
N TYR A 146 -17.02 -17.13 -0.25
CA TYR A 146 -16.29 -18.27 -0.82
C TYR A 146 -14.79 -18.34 -0.47
N LEU A 147 -14.20 -17.32 0.16
CA LEU A 147 -12.77 -17.29 0.41
C LEU A 147 -12.46 -17.13 1.92
N SER A 148 -11.47 -17.84 2.43
CA SER A 148 -10.94 -17.65 3.79
C SER A 148 -9.72 -16.76 3.74
N VAL A 149 -9.93 -15.44 3.80
CA VAL A 149 -8.86 -14.43 3.68
C VAL A 149 -7.77 -14.62 4.75
N SER A 150 -8.14 -15.00 5.98
CA SER A 150 -7.18 -15.23 7.08
C SER A 150 -6.17 -16.35 6.81
N ASN A 151 -6.45 -17.22 5.84
CA ASN A 151 -5.57 -18.33 5.45
C ASN A 151 -4.70 -18.00 4.24
N LEU A 152 -4.72 -16.76 3.78
CA LEU A 152 -3.94 -16.28 2.64
C LEU A 152 -2.89 -15.26 3.11
N PRO A 153 -1.80 -15.04 2.35
CA PRO A 153 -0.85 -13.98 2.64
C PRO A 153 -1.53 -12.60 2.50
N THR A 154 -0.83 -11.55 2.93
CA THR A 154 -1.24 -10.19 2.60
C THR A 154 -1.19 -9.99 1.09
N LEU A 155 -2.30 -9.55 0.51
CA LEU A 155 -2.52 -9.43 -0.94
C LEU A 155 -2.92 -8.01 -1.32
N ASP A 156 -2.58 -7.64 -2.54
CA ASP A 156 -3.11 -6.47 -3.21
C ASP A 156 -4.46 -6.80 -3.84
N TRP A 157 -5.50 -6.05 -3.47
CA TRP A 157 -6.87 -6.33 -3.90
C TRP A 157 -7.32 -5.39 -5.01
N TRP A 158 -7.85 -5.96 -6.08
CA TRP A 158 -8.60 -5.28 -7.11
C TRP A 158 -10.08 -5.61 -6.91
N LEU A 159 -10.85 -4.65 -6.41
CA LEU A 159 -12.21 -4.88 -5.96
C LEU A 159 -13.24 -4.21 -6.87
N ALA A 160 -14.18 -4.99 -7.38
CA ALA A 160 -15.32 -4.47 -8.13
C ALA A 160 -16.43 -4.02 -7.18
N THR A 161 -16.89 -2.78 -7.36
CA THR A 161 -18.07 -2.23 -6.69
C THR A 161 -18.69 -1.16 -7.59
N TYR A 162 -19.88 -1.43 -8.09
CA TYR A 162 -20.64 -0.51 -8.94
C TYR A 162 -21.73 0.15 -8.08
N ARG A 163 -21.49 1.37 -7.62
CA ARG A 163 -22.32 2.01 -6.59
C ARG A 163 -23.55 2.73 -7.13
N LYS A 164 -23.58 3.07 -8.41
CA LYS A 164 -24.74 3.75 -8.99
C LYS A 164 -25.63 2.80 -9.76
N PRO A 165 -26.95 2.87 -9.48
CA PRO A 165 -27.89 2.25 -10.39
C PRO A 165 -27.74 2.92 -11.76
N LEU A 166 -27.85 2.13 -12.76
CA LEU A 166 -27.67 2.40 -14.19
C LEU A 166 -28.69 3.39 -14.74
N LEU A 167 -28.72 4.61 -14.22
CA LEU A 167 -29.51 5.71 -14.79
C LEU A 167 -28.85 6.27 -16.05
N SER A 168 -27.56 6.03 -16.21
CA SER A 168 -26.80 6.28 -17.44
C SER A 168 -25.94 5.06 -17.74
N PRO A 169 -25.85 4.61 -19.01
CA PRO A 169 -24.91 3.56 -19.39
C PRO A 169 -23.45 3.99 -19.20
N PHE A 170 -23.21 5.29 -19.00
CA PHE A 170 -21.89 5.85 -18.83
C PHE A 170 -21.85 6.66 -17.56
N TYR A 171 -21.00 6.32 -16.63
CA TYR A 171 -20.77 7.11 -15.45
C TYR A 171 -19.27 7.31 -15.19
N THR A 172 -18.97 8.34 -14.44
CA THR A 172 -17.61 8.70 -14.10
C THR A 172 -17.30 8.35 -12.65
N GLN A 173 -16.03 8.30 -12.36
CA GLN A 173 -15.50 7.94 -11.07
C GLN A 173 -15.92 8.86 -9.93
N GLU A 174 -16.20 10.14 -10.20
CA GLU A 174 -16.54 11.15 -9.17
C GLU A 174 -17.76 10.78 -8.35
N HIS A 175 -18.52 9.85 -8.85
CA HIS A 175 -19.73 9.37 -8.19
C HIS A 175 -19.51 8.10 -7.35
N ASP A 176 -18.30 7.53 -7.40
CA ASP A 176 -17.96 6.30 -6.71
C ASP A 176 -17.11 6.58 -5.47
N GLY A 177 -17.62 6.26 -4.31
CA GLY A 177 -16.78 6.15 -3.12
C GLY A 177 -15.78 4.99 -3.24
N PRO A 178 -15.04 4.65 -2.18
CA PRO A 178 -14.18 3.47 -2.17
C PRO A 178 -15.00 2.18 -2.35
N PRO A 179 -14.39 1.08 -2.83
CA PRO A 179 -15.08 -0.20 -2.94
C PRO A 179 -15.48 -0.74 -1.56
N TYR A 180 -16.43 -1.67 -1.53
CA TYR A 180 -16.68 -2.45 -0.33
C TYR A 180 -15.50 -3.38 -0.07
N LEU A 181 -15.00 -3.39 1.18
CA LEU A 181 -13.90 -4.27 1.56
C LEU A 181 -14.44 -5.61 2.07
N PRO A 182 -13.84 -6.73 1.67
CA PRO A 182 -14.13 -8.03 2.28
C PRO A 182 -13.74 -8.06 3.76
N LYS A 183 -14.37 -8.95 4.54
CA LYS A 183 -13.99 -9.17 5.93
C LYS A 183 -12.52 -9.60 6.03
N GLY A 184 -11.76 -8.92 6.89
CA GLY A 184 -10.33 -9.18 7.08
C GLY A 184 -9.42 -8.47 6.07
N VAL A 185 -9.97 -7.67 5.17
CA VAL A 185 -9.22 -6.81 4.24
C VAL A 185 -9.34 -5.37 4.71
N SER A 186 -8.22 -4.69 4.91
CA SER A 186 -8.17 -3.31 5.43
C SER A 186 -7.97 -2.25 4.35
N THR A 187 -7.53 -2.64 3.15
CA THR A 187 -7.25 -1.72 2.04
C THR A 187 -7.42 -2.41 0.69
N TYR A 188 -7.40 -1.63 -0.37
CA TYR A 188 -7.45 -2.11 -1.76
C TYR A 188 -6.38 -1.39 -2.58
N LEU A 189 -6.02 -1.97 -3.72
CA LEU A 189 -5.09 -1.39 -4.69
C LEU A 189 -5.82 -0.77 -5.87
N ILE A 190 -6.78 -1.49 -6.44
CA ILE A 190 -7.58 -1.06 -7.60
C ILE A 190 -9.06 -1.22 -7.28
N HIS A 191 -9.85 -0.26 -7.71
CA HIS A 191 -11.31 -0.28 -7.68
C HIS A 191 -11.84 -0.33 -9.12
N GLN A 192 -12.49 -1.44 -9.50
CA GLN A 192 -13.27 -1.48 -10.73
C GLN A 192 -14.61 -0.80 -10.47
N THR A 193 -14.81 0.35 -11.09
CA THR A 193 -15.90 1.28 -10.78
C THR A 193 -17.13 1.03 -11.63
N GLY A 194 -17.00 0.34 -12.75
CA GLY A 194 -18.12 0.00 -13.64
C GLY A 194 -17.72 -0.92 -14.76
N ASP A 195 -18.71 -1.71 -15.19
CA ASP A 195 -18.65 -2.67 -16.31
C ASP A 195 -19.43 -2.19 -17.55
N LYS A 196 -20.05 -1.01 -17.47
CA LYS A 196 -20.85 -0.39 -18.53
C LYS A 196 -20.43 1.05 -18.83
N CYS A 197 -19.13 1.31 -18.74
CA CYS A 197 -18.57 2.60 -19.08
C CYS A 197 -18.42 2.76 -20.59
N LYS A 198 -18.30 4.02 -21.04
CA LYS A 198 -18.12 4.30 -22.47
C LYS A 198 -16.85 3.68 -23.00
N SER A 199 -16.96 2.93 -24.09
CA SER A 199 -15.81 2.28 -24.73
C SER A 199 -14.79 3.30 -25.24
N ILE A 200 -13.51 3.03 -24.98
CA ILE A 200 -12.36 3.80 -25.45
C ILE A 200 -11.65 2.95 -26.50
N GLY A 201 -11.82 3.27 -27.77
CA GLY A 201 -11.20 2.55 -28.88
C GLY A 201 -11.71 1.13 -29.13
N GLY A 202 -12.59 0.58 -28.29
CA GLY A 202 -13.15 -0.75 -28.47
C GLY A 202 -14.33 -0.77 -29.43
N VAL A 203 -14.63 -1.94 -30.00
CA VAL A 203 -15.82 -2.17 -30.84
C VAL A 203 -17.07 -2.40 -30.00
N SER A 204 -16.94 -2.82 -28.75
CA SER A 204 -18.03 -2.93 -27.78
C SER A 204 -18.55 -1.56 -27.39
N HIS A 205 -19.84 -1.47 -27.06
CA HIS A 205 -20.41 -0.24 -26.49
C HIS A 205 -19.94 -0.01 -25.05
N TYR A 206 -19.53 -1.05 -24.34
CA TYR A 206 -19.18 -1.02 -22.93
C TYR A 206 -17.73 -1.44 -22.71
N MET A 207 -17.15 -0.88 -21.64
CA MET A 207 -15.80 -1.15 -21.19
C MET A 207 -15.76 -1.05 -19.66
N ASP A 208 -14.86 -1.77 -19.04
CA ASP A 208 -14.63 -1.75 -17.61
C ASP A 208 -13.64 -0.64 -17.25
N TYR A 209 -14.01 0.19 -16.27
CA TYR A 209 -13.20 1.28 -15.79
C TYR A 209 -12.66 0.98 -14.40
N ASP A 210 -11.39 1.32 -14.23
CA ASP A 210 -10.62 1.08 -13.03
C ASP A 210 -10.04 2.37 -12.45
N ARG A 211 -9.93 2.40 -11.13
CA ARG A 211 -9.24 3.47 -10.41
C ARG A 211 -8.22 2.89 -9.45
N TRP A 212 -7.00 3.33 -9.61
CA TRP A 212 -5.96 3.03 -8.64
C TRP A 212 -6.25 3.72 -7.30
N ASN A 213 -5.92 3.09 -6.18
CA ASN A 213 -6.01 3.72 -4.86
C ASN A 213 -4.80 4.62 -4.62
N GLY A 214 -4.66 5.65 -5.42
CA GLY A 214 -3.55 6.57 -5.46
C GLY A 214 -3.48 7.31 -6.79
N GLU A 215 -2.42 8.08 -6.97
CA GLU A 215 -2.17 8.87 -8.16
C GLU A 215 -1.30 8.12 -9.18
N LYS A 216 -1.07 8.71 -10.34
CA LYS A 216 -0.17 8.18 -11.38
C LYS A 216 1.22 7.81 -10.84
N ALA A 217 1.77 8.64 -9.94
CA ALA A 217 3.07 8.37 -9.35
C ALA A 217 3.10 7.08 -8.52
N ASP A 218 1.98 6.73 -7.87
CA ASP A 218 1.87 5.50 -7.09
C ASP A 218 1.78 4.28 -8.01
N VAL A 219 1.06 4.40 -9.14
CA VAL A 219 1.07 3.38 -10.20
C VAL A 219 2.49 3.17 -10.71
N LEU A 220 3.20 4.22 -11.10
CA LEU A 220 4.57 4.10 -11.62
C LEU A 220 5.51 3.43 -10.62
N ARG A 221 5.43 3.78 -9.33
CA ARG A 221 6.22 3.11 -8.27
C ARG A 221 5.93 1.63 -8.17
N TYR A 222 4.64 1.27 -8.16
CA TYR A 222 4.21 -0.11 -8.05
C TYR A 222 4.76 -0.97 -9.20
N PHE A 223 4.87 -0.39 -10.39
CA PHE A 223 5.45 -1.02 -11.58
C PHE A 223 6.97 -0.82 -11.73
N GLY A 224 7.67 -0.36 -10.68
CA GLY A 224 9.11 -0.20 -10.69
C GLY A 224 9.61 0.96 -11.55
N ASN A 225 8.76 1.96 -11.79
CA ASN A 225 9.06 3.20 -12.51
C ASN A 225 9.74 2.99 -13.89
N PRO A 226 9.11 2.26 -14.83
CA PRO A 226 9.73 1.95 -16.13
C PRO A 226 9.98 3.18 -17.01
N THR A 227 9.35 4.31 -16.72
CA THR A 227 9.53 5.59 -17.43
C THR A 227 10.77 6.34 -16.97
N GLY A 228 11.32 6.01 -15.78
CA GLY A 228 12.43 6.74 -15.17
C GLY A 228 12.07 8.16 -14.72
N ASP A 229 10.78 8.47 -14.62
CA ASP A 229 10.31 9.80 -14.20
C ASP A 229 10.77 10.11 -12.76
N VAL A 230 11.03 11.38 -12.49
CA VAL A 230 11.26 11.85 -11.12
C VAL A 230 9.93 11.83 -10.40
N LEU A 231 9.70 10.76 -9.63
CA LEU A 231 8.46 10.61 -8.88
C LEU A 231 8.51 11.48 -7.62
N PRO A 232 7.38 12.11 -7.23
CA PRO A 232 7.28 12.74 -5.92
C PRO A 232 7.55 11.69 -4.83
N PRO A 233 8.01 12.06 -3.64
CA PRO A 233 8.25 11.12 -2.56
C PRO A 233 6.99 10.30 -2.26
N GLU A 234 7.20 9.03 -1.86
CA GLU A 234 6.08 8.12 -1.57
C GLU A 234 5.18 8.69 -0.48
N ASN A 235 3.87 8.70 -0.73
CA ASN A 235 2.86 9.20 0.21
C ASN A 235 2.46 8.16 1.27
N LYS A 236 3.30 7.16 1.49
CA LYS A 236 3.07 6.18 2.55
C LYS A 236 3.18 6.86 3.91
N VAL A 237 2.15 6.71 4.74
CA VAL A 237 2.21 7.14 6.14
C VAL A 237 3.24 6.28 6.86
N LEU A 238 4.32 6.87 7.31
CA LEU A 238 5.35 6.19 8.09
C LEU A 238 4.86 5.93 9.52
N PHE A 239 4.21 6.93 10.12
CA PHE A 239 3.58 6.89 11.43
C PHE A 239 2.69 8.13 11.62
N THR A 240 1.91 8.15 12.70
CA THR A 240 1.17 9.35 13.14
C THR A 240 1.84 9.97 14.34
N ALA A 241 1.72 11.29 14.50
CA ALA A 241 2.27 12.02 15.62
C ALA A 241 1.28 13.07 16.13
N LYS A 242 1.29 13.30 17.47
CA LYS A 242 0.45 14.30 18.15
C LYS A 242 1.29 15.51 18.50
N CYS A 243 0.82 16.71 18.18
CA CYS A 243 1.45 17.95 18.63
C CYS A 243 1.21 18.14 20.13
N ILE A 244 2.31 18.32 20.89
CA ILE A 244 2.29 18.44 22.35
C ILE A 244 2.69 19.84 22.84
N VAL A 245 2.78 20.82 21.92
CA VAL A 245 3.03 22.23 22.22
C VAL A 245 1.89 23.10 21.69
N SER A 246 1.75 24.32 22.23
CA SER A 246 0.65 25.23 21.87
C SER A 246 0.66 25.63 20.39
N ALA A 247 1.84 25.73 19.78
CA ALA A 247 1.99 26.00 18.35
C ALA A 247 3.32 25.43 17.84
N LEU A 248 3.25 24.61 16.78
CA LEU A 248 4.41 24.10 16.07
C LEU A 248 4.34 24.54 14.61
N TYR A 249 5.31 25.33 14.15
CA TYR A 249 5.32 25.87 12.80
C TYR A 249 5.40 24.76 11.73
N LYS A 250 4.54 24.88 10.72
CA LYS A 250 4.67 24.19 9.44
C LYS A 250 5.46 25.07 8.47
N ARG A 251 6.43 24.52 7.78
CA ARG A 251 7.34 25.23 6.86
C ARG A 251 7.32 24.61 5.46
N SER A 252 7.75 25.36 4.47
CA SER A 252 7.83 24.93 3.06
C SER A 252 9.00 23.99 2.76
N GLY A 253 9.75 23.55 3.78
CA GLY A 253 10.87 22.61 3.63
C GLY A 253 11.44 22.17 4.97
N PRO A 254 12.34 21.16 4.98
CA PRO A 254 12.91 20.56 6.19
C PRO A 254 14.04 21.42 6.76
N GLY A 255 13.70 22.44 7.55
CA GLY A 255 14.69 23.29 8.19
C GLY A 255 14.11 24.58 8.77
N PRO A 256 14.82 25.21 9.71
CA PRO A 256 14.34 26.42 10.38
C PRO A 256 14.35 27.67 9.47
N THR A 257 15.12 27.63 8.39
CA THR A 257 15.26 28.75 7.42
C THR A 257 14.14 28.77 6.37
N PHE A 258 13.39 27.67 6.21
CA PHE A 258 12.28 27.62 5.26
C PHE A 258 11.10 28.47 5.75
N LYS A 259 10.35 29.03 4.78
CA LYS A 259 9.20 29.89 5.03
C LYS A 259 8.16 29.19 5.93
N VAL A 260 7.67 29.88 6.95
CA VAL A 260 6.52 29.45 7.74
C VAL A 260 5.26 29.58 6.89
N VAL A 261 4.50 28.50 6.75
CA VAL A 261 3.27 28.42 5.94
C VAL A 261 2.04 28.05 6.76
N GLY A 262 2.19 27.88 8.09
CA GLY A 262 1.13 27.58 9.03
C GLY A 262 1.69 27.01 10.33
N HIS A 263 0.83 26.44 11.16
CA HIS A 263 1.22 25.77 12.40
C HIS A 263 0.29 24.58 12.72
N LEU A 264 0.72 23.74 13.63
CA LEU A 264 -0.08 22.74 14.33
C LEU A 264 -0.37 23.30 15.73
N ASN A 265 -1.56 23.01 16.23
CA ASN A 265 -1.98 23.36 17.59
C ASN A 265 -1.76 22.19 18.55
N LEU A 266 -1.77 22.46 19.84
CA LEU A 266 -1.74 21.44 20.88
C LEU A 266 -2.87 20.42 20.66
N GLY A 267 -2.50 19.15 20.56
CA GLY A 267 -3.45 18.04 20.37
C GLY A 267 -3.67 17.63 18.91
N ASP A 268 -3.25 18.43 17.92
CA ASP A 268 -3.37 18.06 16.51
C ASP A 268 -2.62 16.75 16.24
N ILE A 269 -3.28 15.85 15.51
CA ILE A 269 -2.68 14.59 15.05
C ILE A 269 -2.35 14.73 13.57
N VAL A 270 -1.12 14.40 13.20
CA VAL A 270 -0.64 14.45 11.81
C VAL A 270 -0.10 13.09 11.38
N SER A 271 -0.28 12.77 10.11
CA SER A 271 0.42 11.68 9.45
C SER A 271 1.79 12.16 8.98
N VAL A 272 2.82 11.36 9.22
CA VAL A 272 4.18 11.64 8.79
C VAL A 272 4.50 10.78 7.57
N TYR A 273 4.89 11.42 6.48
CA TYR A 273 5.16 10.80 5.18
C TYR A 273 6.65 10.70 4.85
N GLU A 274 7.48 11.55 5.48
CA GLU A 274 8.92 11.57 5.28
C GLU A 274 9.61 12.09 6.53
N VAL A 275 10.81 11.55 6.81
CA VAL A 275 11.70 12.05 7.87
C VAL A 275 13.02 12.45 7.22
N LYS A 276 13.43 13.70 7.40
CA LYS A 276 14.68 14.24 6.87
C LYS A 276 15.34 15.19 7.88
N ASP A 277 16.55 14.87 8.31
CA ASP A 277 17.35 15.68 9.23
C ASP A 277 16.58 16.12 10.50
N GLY A 278 15.75 15.21 11.05
CA GLY A 278 14.91 15.49 12.21
C GLY A 278 13.67 16.35 11.94
N TRP A 279 13.31 16.56 10.66
CA TRP A 279 12.08 17.18 10.22
C TRP A 279 11.10 16.14 9.67
N TYR A 280 9.81 16.34 9.90
CA TYR A 280 8.72 15.47 9.46
C TYR A 280 7.89 16.17 8.40
N ARG A 281 7.75 15.53 7.22
CA ARG A 281 6.79 15.97 6.20
C ARG A 281 5.39 15.50 6.63
N VAL A 282 4.50 16.45 6.84
CA VAL A 282 3.16 16.22 7.41
C VAL A 282 2.01 16.47 6.43
N ASP A 283 2.32 16.56 5.16
CA ASP A 283 1.33 16.62 4.09
C ASP A 283 1.71 15.63 2.99
N PRO A 284 0.75 14.87 2.45
CA PRO A 284 1.06 13.84 1.45
C PRO A 284 1.50 14.44 0.11
N THR A 285 1.12 15.67 -0.20
CA THR A 285 1.29 16.27 -1.52
C THR A 285 2.06 17.58 -1.52
N ALA A 286 1.89 18.37 -0.46
CA ALA A 286 2.62 19.61 -0.30
C ALA A 286 3.91 19.39 0.49
N GLN A 287 4.92 20.20 0.22
CA GLN A 287 6.18 20.21 0.99
C GLN A 287 5.97 20.95 2.32
N LEU A 288 5.08 20.40 3.17
CA LEU A 288 4.80 20.92 4.50
C LEU A 288 5.56 20.14 5.55
N TRP A 289 6.47 20.80 6.21
CA TRP A 289 7.39 20.21 7.18
C TRP A 289 7.25 20.84 8.56
N CYS A 290 7.34 20.05 9.59
CA CYS A 290 7.47 20.53 10.97
C CYS A 290 8.63 19.84 11.67
N SER A 291 9.11 20.40 12.76
CA SER A 291 10.18 19.80 13.54
C SER A 291 9.71 18.48 14.15
N GLY A 292 10.47 17.41 13.94
CA GLY A 292 10.21 16.07 14.48
C GLY A 292 10.75 15.84 15.90
N LYS A 293 11.21 16.90 16.59
CA LYS A 293 11.72 16.76 17.96
C LYS A 293 10.63 16.23 18.90
N SER A 294 10.96 15.24 19.73
CA SER A 294 10.06 14.64 20.72
C SER A 294 9.48 15.62 21.72
N THR A 295 10.13 16.78 21.91
CA THR A 295 9.63 17.91 22.72
C THR A 295 8.46 18.65 22.07
N TYR A 296 8.19 18.43 20.78
CA TYR A 296 7.11 19.09 20.02
C TYR A 296 6.06 18.12 19.50
N LEU A 297 6.48 16.90 19.10
CA LEU A 297 5.62 15.87 18.53
C LEU A 297 5.81 14.55 19.28
N GLN A 298 4.72 14.01 19.78
CA GLN A 298 4.65 12.66 20.33
C GLN A 298 4.20 11.71 19.23
N ARG A 299 5.02 10.73 18.88
CA ARG A 299 4.64 9.68 17.93
C ARG A 299 3.52 8.80 18.50
N LEU A 300 2.49 8.48 17.68
CA LEU A 300 1.36 7.65 18.05
C LEU A 300 1.47 6.29 17.34
N GLY A 301 1.05 5.23 18.02
CA GLY A 301 0.92 3.90 17.39
C GLY A 301 2.19 3.08 17.28
N ASP A 302 3.33 3.56 17.76
CA ASP A 302 4.40 2.65 18.11
C ASP A 302 4.06 1.99 19.45
N THR A 303 3.68 0.73 19.42
CA THR A 303 4.30 -0.17 20.38
C THR A 303 5.79 -0.01 20.08
N PRO A 304 6.62 0.52 21.01
CA PRO A 304 8.06 0.55 20.80
C PRO A 304 8.46 -0.85 20.33
N PRO A 305 9.39 -1.04 19.40
CA PRO A 305 10.00 -2.35 19.23
C PRO A 305 10.33 -2.77 20.67
N THR A 306 9.94 -3.96 21.04
CA THR A 306 10.17 -4.47 22.39
C THR A 306 11.68 -4.50 22.58
N GLU A 307 12.23 -3.34 22.93
CA GLU A 307 13.65 -3.26 23.29
C GLU A 307 13.83 -4.22 24.44
N LYS A 308 14.78 -5.09 24.28
CA LYS A 308 15.07 -6.10 25.29
C LYS A 308 15.41 -5.38 26.58
N VAL A 309 14.58 -5.56 27.61
CA VAL A 309 14.92 -5.12 28.95
C VAL A 309 16.18 -5.88 29.38
N LEU A 310 17.26 -5.17 29.65
CA LEU A 310 18.52 -5.76 30.10
C LEU A 310 18.36 -6.27 31.54
N PHE A 311 17.76 -5.47 32.40
CA PHE A 311 17.41 -5.79 33.78
C PHE A 311 16.48 -4.71 34.35
N LYS A 312 15.97 -4.93 35.57
CA LYS A 312 15.27 -3.89 36.34
C LYS A 312 16.21 -3.31 37.40
N ALA A 313 16.00 -2.03 37.72
CA ALA A 313 16.73 -1.35 38.78
C ALA A 313 15.81 -0.49 39.64
N GLN A 314 16.09 -0.43 40.94
CA GLN A 314 15.33 0.32 41.93
C GLN A 314 16.11 1.55 42.36
N CYS A 315 15.48 2.72 42.39
CA CYS A 315 16.04 3.94 42.96
C CYS A 315 16.09 3.82 44.50
N ILE A 316 17.26 3.98 45.07
CA ILE A 316 17.46 3.82 46.53
C ILE A 316 17.68 5.16 47.27
N VAL A 317 17.59 6.28 46.56
CA VAL A 317 17.76 7.66 47.12
C VAL A 317 16.47 8.46 47.01
N LYS A 318 16.32 9.53 47.83
CA LYS A 318 15.10 10.35 47.87
C LYS A 318 14.73 10.95 46.52
N ALA A 319 15.73 11.33 45.69
CA ALA A 319 15.53 11.84 44.36
C ALA A 319 16.77 11.57 43.50
N LEU A 320 16.56 11.12 42.27
CA LEU A 320 17.57 10.89 41.25
C LEU A 320 17.14 11.53 39.93
N PHE A 321 17.92 12.44 39.39
CA PHE A 321 17.55 13.17 38.19
C PHE A 321 17.47 12.27 36.97
N LYS A 322 16.41 12.44 36.18
CA LYS A 322 16.28 11.96 34.80
C LYS A 322 16.82 13.03 33.86
N ARG A 323 17.57 12.65 32.83
CA ARG A 323 18.25 13.54 31.89
C ARG A 323 18.02 13.12 30.43
N GLU A 324 18.21 14.03 29.49
CA GLU A 324 18.09 13.81 28.05
C GLU A 324 19.26 13.00 27.43
N GLY A 325 20.20 12.52 28.25
CA GLY A 325 21.35 11.74 27.79
C GLY A 325 22.24 11.23 28.93
N PRO A 326 23.22 10.34 28.60
CA PRO A 326 24.10 9.69 29.57
C PRO A 326 25.20 10.64 30.02
N GLY A 327 24.95 11.43 31.10
CA GLY A 327 25.94 12.33 31.65
C GLY A 327 25.35 13.50 32.46
N ARG A 328 26.14 14.07 33.35
CA ARG A 328 25.73 15.18 34.23
C ARG A 328 25.48 16.48 33.48
N ASN A 329 26.07 16.65 32.31
CA ASN A 329 25.94 17.86 31.49
C ASN A 329 24.64 17.89 30.64
N TRP A 330 23.91 16.78 30.59
CA TRP A 330 22.63 16.72 29.89
C TRP A 330 21.51 17.36 30.72
N LYS A 331 20.56 17.96 30.04
CA LYS A 331 19.42 18.65 30.63
C LYS A 331 18.61 17.71 31.54
N ILE A 332 18.22 18.22 32.71
CA ILE A 332 17.31 17.52 33.62
C ILE A 332 15.88 17.64 33.08
N ILE A 333 15.21 16.51 32.97
CA ILE A 333 13.84 16.39 32.44
C ILE A 333 12.85 15.79 33.45
N GLY A 334 13.33 15.49 34.66
CA GLY A 334 12.52 14.95 35.75
C GLY A 334 13.39 14.28 36.82
N ASN A 335 12.76 13.48 37.66
CA ASN A 335 13.45 12.70 38.68
C ASN A 335 12.74 11.37 38.95
N LEU A 336 13.48 10.39 39.43
CA LEU A 336 12.99 9.22 40.14
C LEU A 336 12.97 9.52 41.63
N ILE A 337 12.04 8.90 42.33
CA ILE A 337 11.99 8.95 43.82
C ILE A 337 12.40 7.59 44.40
N LYS A 338 12.65 7.54 45.67
CA LYS A 338 13.00 6.33 46.39
C LYS A 338 11.94 5.25 46.17
N ASP A 339 12.41 4.03 45.91
CA ASP A 339 11.64 2.82 45.62
C ASP A 339 11.03 2.76 44.20
N ASP A 340 11.17 3.78 43.33
CA ASP A 340 10.82 3.65 41.94
C ASP A 340 11.61 2.51 41.26
N VAL A 341 10.90 1.65 40.58
CA VAL A 341 11.47 0.53 39.78
C VAL A 341 11.37 0.87 38.31
N VAL A 342 12.51 0.85 37.62
CA VAL A 342 12.61 1.12 36.17
C VAL A 342 13.16 -0.09 35.42
N SER A 343 12.74 -0.24 34.18
CA SER A 343 13.39 -1.15 33.22
C SER A 343 14.58 -0.47 32.60
N VAL A 344 15.71 -1.15 32.53
CA VAL A 344 16.94 -0.64 31.88
C VAL A 344 17.06 -1.27 30.51
N TYR A 345 17.17 -0.43 29.50
CA TYR A 345 17.25 -0.82 28.07
C TYR A 345 18.67 -0.68 27.51
N GLU A 346 19.46 0.24 28.07
CA GLU A 346 20.86 0.47 27.68
C GLU A 346 21.68 0.90 28.89
N VAL A 347 22.96 0.52 28.87
CA VAL A 347 23.97 0.96 29.86
C VAL A 347 25.12 1.60 29.10
N LYS A 348 25.46 2.85 29.46
CA LYS A 348 26.57 3.59 28.87
C LYS A 348 27.27 4.44 29.94
N ASP A 349 28.55 4.18 30.17
CA ASP A 349 29.39 4.93 31.11
C ASP A 349 28.74 5.12 32.51
N ASP A 350 28.22 4.04 33.13
CA ASP A 350 27.46 4.03 34.37
C ASP A 350 26.14 4.84 34.34
N TRP A 351 25.58 5.08 33.13
CA TRP A 351 24.23 5.64 32.98
C TRP A 351 23.30 4.60 32.46
N TYR A 352 22.08 4.59 32.95
CA TYR A 352 20.99 3.71 32.57
C TYR A 352 19.95 4.43 31.72
N ARG A 353 19.67 3.97 30.50
CA ARG A 353 18.52 4.41 29.74
C ARG A 353 17.29 3.65 30.24
N ILE A 354 16.32 4.40 30.74
CA ILE A 354 15.21 3.86 31.54
C ILE A 354 13.83 3.96 30.89
N GLU A 355 13.75 4.47 29.67
CA GLU A 355 12.52 4.49 28.87
C GLU A 355 12.79 3.89 27.49
N SER A 356 11.89 2.97 27.04
CA SER A 356 12.02 2.32 25.75
C SER A 356 11.85 3.32 24.61
N GLY A 357 12.76 3.32 23.63
CA GLY A 357 12.70 4.20 22.45
C GLY A 357 12.91 5.69 22.75
N GLN A 358 13.32 6.07 23.98
CA GLN A 358 13.52 7.46 24.37
C GLN A 358 14.87 7.65 25.06
N ASP A 359 15.49 8.82 24.84
CA ASP A 359 16.75 9.21 25.49
C ASP A 359 16.50 9.74 26.91
N VAL A 360 15.95 8.90 27.78
CA VAL A 360 15.73 9.21 29.19
C VAL A 360 16.70 8.41 30.04
N TRP A 361 17.64 9.10 30.65
CA TRP A 361 18.78 8.52 31.35
C TRP A 361 18.80 8.90 32.80
N CYS A 362 19.23 7.98 33.65
CA CYS A 362 19.59 8.27 35.04
C CYS A 362 20.96 7.67 35.38
N SER A 363 21.59 8.12 36.45
CA SER A 363 22.84 7.50 36.91
C SER A 363 22.58 6.03 37.28
N GLY A 364 23.41 5.12 36.79
CA GLY A 364 23.43 3.70 37.13
C GLY A 364 24.31 3.35 38.32
N SER A 365 24.96 4.34 38.95
CA SER A 365 25.84 4.12 40.11
C SER A 365 25.09 3.39 41.21
N SER A 366 25.77 2.42 41.84
CA SER A 366 25.25 1.64 42.99
C SER A 366 24.92 2.48 44.23
N GLN A 367 25.40 3.71 44.28
CA GLN A 367 24.99 4.68 45.29
C GLN A 367 23.55 5.19 45.13
N TYR A 368 22.98 5.09 43.92
CA TYR A 368 21.65 5.64 43.56
C TYR A 368 20.68 4.59 43.09
N MET A 369 21.17 3.53 42.46
CA MET A 369 20.35 2.46 41.86
C MET A 369 20.81 1.10 42.34
N ARG A 370 19.84 0.22 42.63
CA ARG A 370 20.07 -1.18 42.95
C ARG A 370 19.48 -2.05 41.84
N LYS A 371 20.27 -2.87 41.22
CA LYS A 371 19.79 -3.88 40.27
C LYS A 371 18.94 -4.95 40.96
N ILE A 372 17.79 -5.29 40.39
CA ILE A 372 16.82 -6.26 40.91
C ILE A 372 16.41 -7.28 39.85
#